data_64b1814840cc755683c23f30aa356faf
#
_entry.id   64b1814840cc755683c23f30aa356faf
#
_cell.length_a   1.000
_cell.length_b   1.000
_cell.length_c   1.000
_cell.angle_alpha   90.00
_cell.angle_beta   90.00
_cell.angle_gamma   90.00
#
_symmetry.space_group_name_H-M   'P 1'
#
loop_
_entity.id
_entity.type
_entity.pdbx_description
1 polymer ?
#
loop_
_entity_poly.entity_id
_entity_poly.type
_entity_poly.pdbx_seq_one_letter_code
_entity_poly.pdbx_strand_id
1 'polypeptide(L)'
;KAASYKNGQIYFNKQYFSVFDSYGLSKYEFKNASFNEDSRGRWYFNVVVEVPRELSSGQGAIGVDLGFKESAVCSNGFKTEKNRIYRSYEKKLKIAQRSNNKVRTRAIHAKIANIRKDTLHKFTSHLVKNFSEIYVGDLSIKKMLKAKRGKSTLDSGFGLIRSMLEYKCDNAGILLKEVDERN
;
A
#
# COMPACT_ATOMS: atom_id res chain seq x y z
N LYS A 1 28.69 -7.77 7.80
CA LYS A 1 28.92 -6.59 8.65
C LYS A 1 27.63 -5.81 8.74
N ALA A 2 27.21 -5.43 9.96
CA ALA A 2 26.02 -4.64 10.17
C ALA A 2 26.21 -3.21 9.61
N ALA A 3 25.15 -2.63 9.04
CA ALA A 3 25.11 -1.21 8.73
C ALA A 3 24.90 -0.42 10.02
N SER A 4 25.56 0.72 10.18
CA SER A 4 25.30 1.66 11.26
C SER A 4 24.77 2.98 10.72
N TYR A 5 23.86 3.61 11.48
CA TYR A 5 23.30 4.92 11.12
C TYR A 5 23.73 5.96 12.16
N LYS A 6 24.29 7.07 11.69
CA LYS A 6 24.66 8.19 12.53
C LYS A 6 24.66 9.50 11.72
N ASN A 7 24.09 10.56 12.29
CA ASN A 7 24.11 11.92 11.72
C ASN A 7 23.61 11.99 10.26
N GLY A 8 22.51 11.29 9.93
CA GLY A 8 21.97 11.31 8.57
C GLY A 8 22.73 10.47 7.55
N GLN A 9 23.69 9.67 7.98
CA GLN A 9 24.49 8.81 7.11
C GLN A 9 24.45 7.36 7.56
N ILE A 10 24.49 6.46 6.60
CA ILE A 10 24.68 5.03 6.79
C ILE A 10 26.14 4.71 6.51
N TYR A 11 26.79 4.07 7.46
CA TYR A 11 28.11 3.47 7.24
C TYR A 11 27.93 1.99 6.94
N PHE A 12 28.32 1.57 5.76
CA PHE A 12 28.26 0.19 5.32
C PHE A 12 29.42 -0.11 4.38
N ASN A 13 30.05 -1.28 4.57
CA ASN A 13 31.19 -1.72 3.74
C ASN A 13 32.30 -0.67 3.53
N LYS A 14 32.70 -0.01 4.64
CA LYS A 14 33.72 1.06 4.66
C LYS A 14 33.36 2.34 3.88
N GLN A 15 32.11 2.54 3.55
CA GLN A 15 31.61 3.72 2.82
C GLN A 15 30.48 4.38 3.61
N TYR A 16 30.34 5.70 3.42
CA TYR A 16 29.25 6.51 3.98
C TYR A 16 28.27 6.86 2.87
N PHE A 17 26.98 6.64 3.17
CA PHE A 17 25.88 6.97 2.27
C PHE A 17 24.97 7.98 2.96
N SER A 18 24.73 9.13 2.34
CA SER A 18 23.75 10.10 2.81
C SER A 18 22.35 9.57 2.64
N VAL A 19 21.51 9.76 3.67
CA VAL A 19 20.13 9.28 3.69
C VAL A 19 19.18 10.45 3.88
N PHE A 20 18.13 10.50 3.08
CA PHE A 20 16.98 11.36 3.35
C PHE A 20 16.12 10.70 4.44
N ASP A 21 16.34 11.12 5.67
CA ASP A 21 15.64 10.58 6.84
C ASP A 21 14.33 11.34 7.10
N SER A 22 13.20 10.79 6.62
CA SER A 22 11.86 11.32 6.87
C SER A 22 11.20 10.75 8.14
N TYR A 23 11.82 9.77 8.79
CA TYR A 23 11.22 9.05 9.93
C TYR A 23 11.93 9.33 11.27
N GLY A 24 13.09 9.97 11.25
CA GLY A 24 13.89 10.18 12.46
C GLY A 24 14.52 8.87 12.93
N LEU A 25 15.26 8.22 12.06
CA LEU A 25 15.84 6.88 12.27
C LEU A 25 16.73 6.79 13.53
N SER A 26 17.32 7.90 13.97
CA SER A 26 18.12 7.97 15.20
C SER A 26 17.34 7.65 16.48
N LYS A 27 16.00 7.67 16.43
CA LYS A 27 15.12 7.35 17.58
C LYS A 27 14.92 5.86 17.79
N TYR A 28 15.35 5.03 16.84
CA TYR A 28 15.05 3.60 16.83
C TYR A 28 16.30 2.76 16.90
N GLU A 29 16.18 1.62 17.60
CA GLU A 29 17.15 0.55 17.53
C GLU A 29 16.88 -0.34 16.31
N PHE A 30 17.85 -0.51 15.44
CA PHE A 30 17.71 -1.32 14.25
C PHE A 30 17.89 -2.81 14.57
N LYS A 31 16.90 -3.62 14.27
CA LYS A 31 16.98 -5.09 14.40
C LYS A 31 17.53 -5.73 13.14
N ASN A 32 17.11 -5.24 11.98
CA ASN A 32 17.58 -5.71 10.69
C ASN A 32 17.52 -4.57 9.67
N ALA A 33 18.30 -4.67 8.59
CA ALA A 33 18.31 -3.68 7.53
C ALA A 33 18.61 -4.31 6.18
N SER A 34 18.08 -3.69 5.12
CA SER A 34 18.33 -4.08 3.75
C SER A 34 18.40 -2.88 2.82
N PHE A 35 19.07 -3.05 1.68
CA PHE A 35 19.06 -2.09 0.59
C PHE A 35 18.24 -2.67 -0.57
N ASN A 36 17.46 -1.82 -1.21
CA ASN A 36 16.81 -2.17 -2.46
C ASN A 36 16.79 -1.01 -3.43
N GLU A 37 16.79 -1.33 -4.72
CA GLU A 37 16.65 -0.38 -5.80
C GLU A 37 15.27 -0.50 -6.43
N ASP A 38 14.61 0.64 -6.69
CA ASP A 38 13.35 0.64 -7.43
C ASP A 38 13.56 0.61 -8.95
N SER A 39 12.49 0.42 -9.70
CA SER A 39 12.54 0.38 -11.18
C SER A 39 13.01 1.69 -11.85
N ARG A 40 13.23 2.75 -11.08
CA ARG A 40 13.71 4.07 -11.52
C ARG A 40 15.18 4.32 -11.17
N GLY A 41 15.87 3.34 -10.57
CA GLY A 41 17.26 3.48 -10.13
C GLY A 41 17.43 4.23 -8.80
N ARG A 42 16.37 4.34 -7.99
CA ARG A 42 16.45 4.98 -6.68
C ARG A 42 16.68 3.92 -5.62
N TRP A 43 17.65 4.17 -4.76
CA TRP A 43 18.02 3.28 -3.67
C TRP A 43 17.29 3.64 -2.39
N TYR A 44 16.90 2.62 -1.66
CA TYR A 44 16.22 2.73 -0.37
C TYR A 44 16.99 1.92 0.65
N PHE A 45 17.10 2.49 1.86
CA PHE A 45 17.55 1.78 3.04
C PHE A 45 16.33 1.43 3.88
N ASN A 46 16.03 0.13 3.98
CA ASN A 46 14.91 -0.36 4.76
C ASN A 46 15.44 -0.86 6.09
N VAL A 47 14.81 -0.45 7.17
CA VAL A 47 15.15 -0.88 8.52
C VAL A 47 13.95 -1.52 9.19
N VAL A 48 14.20 -2.55 9.98
CA VAL A 48 13.22 -3.17 10.86
C VAL A 48 13.50 -2.65 12.27
N VAL A 49 12.47 -2.11 12.88
CA VAL A 49 12.51 -1.55 14.24
C VAL A 49 11.36 -2.11 15.07
N GLU A 50 11.54 -2.22 16.38
CA GLU A 50 10.45 -2.50 17.30
C GLU A 50 9.81 -1.19 17.74
N VAL A 51 8.47 -1.13 17.66
CA VAL A 51 7.70 0.01 18.14
C VAL A 51 6.60 -0.50 19.08
N PRO A 52 6.21 0.28 20.10
CA PRO A 52 5.07 -0.06 20.95
C PRO A 52 3.82 -0.25 20.08
N ARG A 53 2.99 -1.25 20.43
CA ARG A 53 1.71 -1.48 19.75
C ARG A 53 0.72 -0.43 20.23
N GLU A 54 0.12 0.30 19.29
CA GLU A 54 -0.95 1.25 19.55
C GLU A 54 -2.30 0.59 19.24
N LEU A 55 -3.06 0.28 20.28
CA LEU A 55 -4.40 -0.28 20.13
C LEU A 55 -5.36 0.81 19.63
N SER A 56 -6.26 0.44 18.73
CA SER A 56 -7.31 1.33 18.26
C SER A 56 -8.36 1.56 19.33
N SER A 57 -8.89 2.78 19.42
CA SER A 57 -10.06 3.13 20.22
C SER A 57 -11.36 3.10 19.41
N GLY A 58 -11.33 2.61 18.17
CA GLY A 58 -12.50 2.49 17.31
C GLY A 58 -13.56 1.57 17.92
N GLN A 59 -14.84 1.83 17.60
CA GLN A 59 -15.98 1.08 18.13
C GLN A 59 -16.93 0.63 17.02
N GLY A 60 -17.63 -0.46 17.30
CA GLY A 60 -18.61 -1.02 16.37
C GLY A 60 -17.99 -1.76 15.19
N ALA A 61 -18.87 -2.31 14.36
CA ALA A 61 -18.51 -3.14 13.22
C ALA A 61 -18.78 -2.42 11.88
N ILE A 62 -17.97 -2.73 10.85
CA ILE A 62 -18.15 -2.22 9.50
C ILE A 62 -17.99 -3.35 8.47
N GLY A 63 -18.93 -3.44 7.53
CA GLY A 63 -18.81 -4.29 6.34
C GLY A 63 -18.14 -3.53 5.19
N VAL A 64 -17.29 -4.22 4.44
CA VAL A 64 -16.56 -3.67 3.27
C VAL A 64 -16.79 -4.59 2.08
N ASP A 65 -17.54 -4.09 1.10
CA ASP A 65 -17.69 -4.73 -0.21
C ASP A 65 -16.61 -4.21 -1.17
N LEU A 66 -15.94 -5.13 -1.86
CA LEU A 66 -14.88 -4.82 -2.83
C LEU A 66 -15.44 -4.90 -4.25
N GLY A 67 -15.42 -3.80 -4.99
CA GLY A 67 -16.04 -3.69 -6.32
C GLY A 67 -15.16 -3.05 -7.40
N PHE A 68 -15.49 -3.30 -8.69
CA PHE A 68 -14.75 -2.73 -9.83
C PHE A 68 -15.09 -1.27 -10.11
N LYS A 69 -16.25 -0.81 -9.71
CA LYS A 69 -16.70 0.57 -9.94
C LYS A 69 -16.06 1.53 -8.94
N GLU A 70 -16.05 1.13 -7.71
CA GLU A 70 -15.37 1.73 -6.58
C GLU A 70 -14.58 0.60 -5.92
N SER A 71 -13.29 0.82 -5.62
CA SER A 71 -12.43 -0.28 -5.12
C SER A 71 -12.93 -0.89 -3.82
N ALA A 72 -13.63 -0.11 -2.99
CA ALA A 72 -14.31 -0.57 -1.80
C ALA A 72 -15.46 0.36 -1.43
N VAL A 73 -16.55 -0.22 -0.93
CA VAL A 73 -17.73 0.47 -0.39
C VAL A 73 -18.06 -0.13 0.97
N CYS A 74 -18.27 0.71 1.96
CA CYS A 74 -18.61 0.29 3.31
C CYS A 74 -20.13 0.29 3.56
N SER A 75 -20.59 -0.50 4.51
CA SER A 75 -22.00 -0.61 4.90
C SER A 75 -22.63 0.71 5.37
N ASN A 76 -21.81 1.67 5.83
CA ASN A 76 -22.26 3.01 6.20
C ASN A 76 -22.23 4.03 5.04
N GLY A 77 -21.94 3.60 3.80
CA GLY A 77 -21.81 4.44 2.62
C GLY A 77 -20.45 5.10 2.42
N PHE A 78 -19.51 4.96 3.37
CA PHE A 78 -18.14 5.39 3.16
C PHE A 78 -17.49 4.54 2.07
N LYS A 79 -16.72 5.16 1.18
CA LYS A 79 -16.14 4.48 0.02
C LYS A 79 -14.80 5.05 -0.38
N THR A 80 -14.04 4.25 -1.11
CA THR A 80 -12.85 4.76 -1.80
C THR A 80 -13.26 5.79 -2.85
N GLU A 81 -12.47 6.85 -3.01
CA GLU A 81 -12.65 7.78 -4.13
C GLU A 81 -12.57 7.02 -5.46
N LYS A 82 -13.36 7.46 -6.44
CA LYS A 82 -13.36 6.88 -7.80
C LYS A 82 -11.99 6.93 -8.43
N ASN A 83 -11.25 5.83 -8.33
CA ASN A 83 -9.88 5.74 -8.82
C ASN A 83 -9.82 5.34 -10.30
N ARG A 84 -10.17 6.26 -11.20
CA ARG A 84 -9.79 6.14 -12.62
C ARG A 84 -8.36 6.63 -12.86
N ILE A 85 -7.45 6.39 -11.91
CA ILE A 85 -6.08 6.93 -11.93
C ILE A 85 -5.38 6.51 -13.22
N TYR A 86 -5.43 5.24 -13.59
CA TYR A 86 -4.83 4.76 -14.83
C TYR A 86 -5.39 5.51 -16.05
N ARG A 87 -6.71 5.68 -16.14
CA ARG A 87 -7.34 6.38 -17.26
C ARG A 87 -6.91 7.85 -17.36
N SER A 88 -6.71 8.53 -16.24
CA SER A 88 -6.25 9.93 -16.24
C SER A 88 -4.83 10.09 -16.78
N TYR A 89 -4.00 9.05 -16.66
CA TYR A 89 -2.63 9.01 -17.17
C TYR A 89 -2.48 8.31 -18.53
N GLU A 90 -3.53 7.67 -19.04
CA GLU A 90 -3.47 6.82 -20.25
C GLU A 90 -2.93 7.57 -21.47
N LYS A 91 -3.39 8.81 -21.72
CA LYS A 91 -2.90 9.65 -22.82
C LYS A 91 -1.40 9.92 -22.68
N LYS A 92 -0.93 10.28 -21.49
CA LYS A 92 0.49 10.55 -21.21
C LYS A 92 1.34 9.29 -21.36
N LEU A 93 0.79 8.15 -20.94
CA LEU A 93 1.46 6.85 -21.05
C LEU A 93 1.61 6.44 -22.53
N LYS A 94 0.53 6.56 -23.34
CA LYS A 94 0.57 6.28 -24.78
C LYS A 94 1.62 7.12 -25.51
N ILE A 95 1.73 8.42 -25.20
CA ILE A 95 2.74 9.31 -25.79
C ILE A 95 4.17 8.83 -25.42
N ALA A 96 4.42 8.56 -24.14
CA ALA A 96 5.72 8.10 -23.68
C ALA A 96 6.12 6.74 -24.28
N GLN A 97 5.17 5.83 -24.46
CA GLN A 97 5.39 4.52 -25.07
C GLN A 97 5.67 4.64 -26.59
N ARG A 98 4.91 5.47 -27.32
CA ARG A 98 5.14 5.70 -28.76
C ARG A 98 6.49 6.33 -29.05
N SER A 99 6.97 7.22 -28.19
CA SER A 99 8.30 7.84 -28.28
C SER A 99 9.42 6.95 -27.73
N ASN A 100 9.12 5.68 -27.37
CA ASN A 100 10.05 4.74 -26.72
C ASN A 100 10.80 5.31 -25.51
N ASN A 101 10.20 6.30 -24.81
CA ASN A 101 10.77 6.93 -23.63
C ASN A 101 10.55 6.06 -22.39
N LYS A 102 11.42 5.08 -22.18
CA LYS A 102 11.33 4.10 -21.08
C LYS A 102 11.38 4.78 -19.70
N VAL A 103 12.19 5.82 -19.53
CA VAL A 103 12.33 6.56 -18.25
C VAL A 103 11.01 7.22 -17.89
N ARG A 104 10.39 7.95 -18.83
CA ARG A 104 9.09 8.61 -18.62
C ARG A 104 7.98 7.59 -18.41
N THR A 105 7.97 6.48 -19.14
CA THR A 105 7.01 5.39 -18.98
C THR A 105 7.06 4.81 -17.56
N ARG A 106 8.25 4.48 -17.06
CA ARG A 106 8.45 4.00 -15.68
C ARG A 106 8.00 5.03 -14.64
N ALA A 107 8.31 6.31 -14.85
CA ALA A 107 7.89 7.39 -13.96
C ALA A 107 6.36 7.52 -13.87
N ILE A 108 5.64 7.40 -15.00
CA ILE A 108 4.17 7.46 -15.03
C ILE A 108 3.57 6.25 -14.30
N HIS A 109 4.07 5.03 -14.56
CA HIS A 109 3.61 3.83 -13.85
C HIS A 109 3.84 3.94 -12.34
N ALA A 110 5.02 4.40 -11.91
CA ALA A 110 5.31 4.62 -10.50
C ALA A 110 4.36 5.64 -9.86
N LYS A 111 4.04 6.74 -10.58
CA LYS A 111 3.08 7.74 -10.10
C LYS A 111 1.68 7.16 -9.93
N ILE A 112 1.20 6.38 -10.90
CA ILE A 112 -0.11 5.70 -10.82
C ILE A 112 -0.15 4.76 -9.60
N ALA A 113 0.90 3.93 -9.42
CA ALA A 113 1.00 3.01 -8.31
C ALA A 113 1.02 3.73 -6.94
N ASN A 114 1.78 4.83 -6.83
CA ASN A 114 1.87 5.61 -5.59
C ASN A 114 0.55 6.29 -5.22
N ILE A 115 -0.15 6.90 -6.19
CA ILE A 115 -1.46 7.51 -5.93
C ILE A 115 -2.45 6.44 -5.47
N ARG A 116 -2.49 5.28 -6.14
CA ARG A 116 -3.34 4.16 -5.72
C ARG A 116 -3.03 3.72 -4.30
N LYS A 117 -1.76 3.49 -4.02
CA LYS A 117 -1.29 3.06 -2.69
C LYS A 117 -1.68 4.07 -1.61
N ASP A 118 -1.48 5.37 -1.84
CA ASP A 118 -1.85 6.43 -0.90
C ASP A 118 -3.36 6.46 -0.61
N THR A 119 -4.19 6.40 -1.66
CA THR A 119 -5.64 6.36 -1.49
C THR A 119 -6.08 5.15 -0.65
N LEU A 120 -5.54 3.97 -0.95
CA LEU A 120 -5.90 2.75 -0.21
C LEU A 120 -5.36 2.77 1.22
N HIS A 121 -4.19 3.37 1.45
CA HIS A 121 -3.67 3.58 2.81
C HIS A 121 -4.59 4.50 3.63
N LYS A 122 -5.06 5.60 3.05
CA LYS A 122 -6.00 6.53 3.71
C LYS A 122 -7.31 5.83 4.05
N PHE A 123 -7.87 5.10 3.10
CA PHE A 123 -9.09 4.33 3.29
C PHE A 123 -8.96 3.30 4.42
N THR A 124 -7.97 2.43 4.35
CA THR A 124 -7.76 1.37 5.35
C THR A 124 -7.38 1.94 6.72
N SER A 125 -6.61 3.04 6.79
CA SER A 125 -6.32 3.71 8.06
C SER A 125 -7.57 4.33 8.69
N HIS A 126 -8.48 4.89 7.87
CA HIS A 126 -9.76 5.40 8.36
C HIS A 126 -10.59 4.29 9.02
N LEU A 127 -10.68 3.12 8.38
CA LEU A 127 -11.43 1.98 8.94
C LEU A 127 -10.85 1.53 10.28
N VAL A 128 -9.55 1.26 10.30
CA VAL A 128 -8.85 0.77 11.49
C VAL A 128 -8.90 1.76 12.66
N LYS A 129 -8.93 3.07 12.38
CA LYS A 129 -9.03 4.10 13.42
C LYS A 129 -10.43 4.20 14.04
N ASN A 130 -11.49 3.92 13.26
CA ASN A 130 -12.86 4.23 13.67
C ASN A 130 -13.66 3.01 14.10
N PHE A 131 -13.25 1.79 13.74
CA PHE A 131 -14.02 0.56 14.01
C PHE A 131 -13.19 -0.46 14.76
N SER A 132 -13.86 -1.26 15.62
CA SER A 132 -13.26 -2.38 16.35
C SER A 132 -13.35 -3.70 15.59
N GLU A 133 -14.26 -3.80 14.62
CA GLU A 133 -14.49 -4.99 13.81
C GLU A 133 -14.65 -4.62 12.33
N ILE A 134 -13.93 -5.32 11.46
CA ILE A 134 -13.99 -5.10 10.02
C ILE A 134 -14.31 -6.43 9.32
N TYR A 135 -15.40 -6.46 8.57
CA TYR A 135 -15.86 -7.60 7.78
C TYR A 135 -15.64 -7.30 6.30
N VAL A 136 -14.88 -8.13 5.59
CA VAL A 136 -14.59 -7.95 4.17
C VAL A 136 -15.16 -9.12 3.38
N GLY A 137 -15.90 -8.81 2.32
CA GLY A 137 -16.42 -9.83 1.41
C GLY A 137 -15.31 -10.65 0.75
N ASP A 138 -15.47 -11.98 0.71
CA ASP A 138 -14.51 -12.89 0.04
C ASP A 138 -14.70 -12.83 -1.47
N LEU A 139 -13.99 -11.89 -2.09
CA LEU A 139 -13.82 -11.90 -3.53
C LEU A 139 -12.73 -12.89 -3.92
N SER A 140 -13.08 -13.96 -4.61
CA SER A 140 -12.10 -14.86 -5.22
C SER A 140 -11.32 -14.16 -6.33
N ILE A 141 -10.30 -13.37 -5.93
CA ILE A 141 -9.42 -12.60 -6.83
C ILE A 141 -8.84 -13.51 -7.92
N LYS A 142 -8.49 -14.77 -7.56
CA LYS A 142 -8.00 -15.76 -8.53
C LYS A 142 -9.01 -16.09 -9.63
N LYS A 143 -10.30 -16.21 -9.30
CA LYS A 143 -11.37 -16.45 -10.28
C LYS A 143 -11.60 -15.21 -11.16
N MET A 144 -11.53 -14.00 -10.59
CA MET A 144 -11.67 -12.74 -11.31
C MET A 144 -10.52 -12.48 -12.29
N LEU A 145 -9.29 -12.82 -11.94
CA LEU A 145 -8.13 -12.70 -12.83
C LEU A 145 -8.27 -13.62 -14.07
N LYS A 146 -8.81 -14.82 -13.90
CA LYS A 146 -9.08 -15.77 -15.00
C LYS A 146 -10.21 -15.30 -15.94
N ALA A 147 -11.16 -14.51 -15.46
CA ALA A 147 -12.38 -14.10 -16.20
C ALA A 147 -12.19 -12.89 -17.11
N LYS A 148 -11.10 -12.77 -17.89
CA LYS A 148 -10.79 -11.64 -18.83
C LYS A 148 -10.86 -10.22 -18.22
N ARG A 149 -11.03 -10.10 -16.89
CA ARG A 149 -11.10 -8.83 -16.15
C ARG A 149 -9.79 -8.47 -15.43
N GLY A 150 -8.68 -9.14 -15.78
CA GLY A 150 -7.40 -9.03 -15.10
C GLY A 150 -6.88 -7.60 -14.91
N LYS A 151 -7.01 -6.73 -15.95
CA LYS A 151 -6.62 -5.32 -15.83
C LYS A 151 -7.45 -4.57 -14.78
N SER A 152 -8.77 -4.74 -14.80
CA SER A 152 -9.67 -4.10 -13.84
C SER A 152 -9.44 -4.59 -12.41
N THR A 153 -9.16 -5.88 -12.23
CA THR A 153 -8.84 -6.48 -10.92
C THR A 153 -7.51 -5.94 -10.38
N LEU A 154 -6.49 -5.84 -11.22
CA LEU A 154 -5.20 -5.23 -10.84
C LEU A 154 -5.36 -3.74 -10.54
N ASP A 155 -6.20 -3.03 -11.29
CA ASP A 155 -6.47 -1.60 -11.07
C ASP A 155 -7.27 -1.32 -9.80
N SER A 156 -8.18 -2.22 -9.42
CA SER A 156 -8.99 -2.07 -8.20
C SER A 156 -8.17 -2.14 -6.91
N GLY A 157 -7.02 -2.80 -6.93
CA GLY A 157 -6.13 -2.89 -5.78
C GLY A 157 -6.67 -3.78 -4.64
N PHE A 158 -7.56 -4.74 -4.92
CA PHE A 158 -8.17 -5.62 -3.90
C PHE A 158 -7.15 -6.32 -3.02
N GLY A 159 -6.09 -6.90 -3.61
CA GLY A 159 -5.02 -7.53 -2.86
C GLY A 159 -4.28 -6.55 -1.93
N LEU A 160 -4.11 -5.30 -2.37
CA LEU A 160 -3.49 -4.26 -1.54
C LEU A 160 -4.39 -3.86 -0.37
N ILE A 161 -5.72 -3.71 -0.58
CA ILE A 161 -6.67 -3.40 0.50
C ILE A 161 -6.60 -4.49 1.55
N ARG A 162 -6.68 -5.76 1.13
CA ARG A 162 -6.63 -6.93 2.01
C ARG A 162 -5.35 -6.97 2.83
N SER A 163 -4.20 -6.95 2.18
CA SER A 163 -2.90 -6.90 2.86
C SER A 163 -2.77 -5.71 3.82
N MET A 164 -3.28 -4.53 3.43
CA MET A 164 -3.24 -3.35 4.29
C MET A 164 -4.14 -3.49 5.51
N LEU A 165 -5.33 -4.08 5.38
CA LEU A 165 -6.22 -4.36 6.49
C LEU A 165 -5.62 -5.42 7.42
N GLU A 166 -5.09 -6.52 6.87
CA GLU A 166 -4.46 -7.59 7.65
C GLU A 166 -3.43 -7.04 8.64
N TYR A 167 -2.36 -6.38 8.15
CA TYR A 167 -1.32 -5.92 9.05
C TYR A 167 -1.75 -4.75 9.95
N LYS A 168 -2.66 -3.87 9.47
CA LYS A 168 -3.12 -2.74 10.30
C LYS A 168 -4.07 -3.18 11.39
N CYS A 169 -4.98 -4.10 11.11
CA CYS A 169 -5.87 -4.67 12.11
C CYS A 169 -5.09 -5.47 13.16
N ASP A 170 -4.10 -6.27 12.72
CA ASP A 170 -3.23 -6.97 13.64
C ASP A 170 -2.48 -5.98 14.54
N ASN A 171 -1.85 -4.93 13.99
CA ASN A 171 -1.15 -3.92 14.77
C ASN A 171 -2.06 -3.15 15.73
N ALA A 172 -3.30 -2.88 15.34
CA ALA A 172 -4.27 -2.12 16.13
C ALA A 172 -5.11 -2.97 17.10
N GLY A 173 -4.97 -4.30 17.08
CA GLY A 173 -5.75 -5.23 17.90
C GLY A 173 -7.22 -5.31 17.50
N ILE A 174 -7.54 -5.14 16.20
CA ILE A 174 -8.91 -5.11 15.64
C ILE A 174 -9.22 -6.45 14.99
N LEU A 175 -10.48 -6.89 15.15
CA LEU A 175 -10.97 -8.08 14.47
C LEU A 175 -11.13 -7.82 12.96
N LEU A 176 -10.42 -8.58 12.14
CA LEU A 176 -10.63 -8.66 10.69
C LEU A 176 -11.21 -10.02 10.34
N LYS A 177 -12.35 -10.06 9.67
CA LYS A 177 -13.01 -11.30 9.26
C LYS A 177 -13.41 -11.26 7.79
N GLU A 178 -13.13 -12.33 7.07
CA GLU A 178 -13.62 -12.53 5.70
C GLU A 178 -15.00 -13.21 5.75
N VAL A 179 -15.91 -12.70 4.93
CA VAL A 179 -17.28 -13.22 4.83
C VAL A 179 -17.51 -13.77 3.43
N ASP A 180 -17.98 -15.02 3.34
CA ASP A 180 -18.38 -15.61 2.06
C ASP A 180 -19.73 -15.00 1.62
N GLU A 181 -19.75 -14.33 0.46
CA GLU A 181 -20.94 -13.66 -0.08
C GLU A 181 -21.84 -14.63 -0.89
N ARG A 182 -21.58 -15.93 -0.85
CA ARG A 182 -22.29 -16.93 -1.69
C ARG A 182 -23.51 -17.55 -1.02
N ASN A 183 -24.10 -16.90 -0.03
CA ASN A 183 -25.39 -17.30 0.54
C ASN A 183 -26.53 -16.43 0.05
#